data_88ff0554c0171aa9514eb599e61cc819
#
_entry.id   88ff0554c0171aa9514eb599e61cc819
#
_cell.length_a   1.000
_cell.length_b   1.000
_cell.length_c   1.000
_cell.angle_alpha   90.00
_cell.angle_beta   90.00
_cell.angle_gamma   90.00
#
_symmetry.space_group_name_H-M   'P 1'
#
loop_
_entity.id
_entity.type
_entity.pdbx_description
1 polymer ?
#
loop_
_entity_poly.entity_id
_entity_poly.type
_entity_poly.pdbx_seq_one_letter_code
_entity_poly.pdbx_strand_id
1 'polypeptide(L)'
;MNEKKKISKNAAAMIIIIAAMLILNAVSWLSTGITDFYASAIFAPMSDIFSMVTGSLPFSLGELMIASWVVMGVAAPFIFIPSIIRKKRRLVKGLGIFYIWVIIAVFFLETINCFMLYHTTEFSAKYHHSAGACLLYTSDAADD
;
A
#
# COMPACT_ATOMS: atom_id res chain seq x y z
N MET A 1 -21.36 27.65 -24.61
CA MET A 1 -21.47 26.30 -25.23
C MET A 1 -20.49 25.40 -24.50
N ASN A 2 -20.98 24.60 -23.52
CA ASN A 2 -20.14 23.74 -22.67
C ASN A 2 -19.74 22.48 -23.44
N GLU A 3 -18.58 22.45 -24.04
CA GLU A 3 -17.97 21.19 -24.48
C GLU A 3 -17.68 20.35 -23.22
N LYS A 4 -18.53 19.38 -22.92
CA LYS A 4 -18.25 18.33 -21.94
C LYS A 4 -17.03 17.53 -22.44
N LYS A 5 -15.86 17.90 -21.96
CA LYS A 5 -14.59 17.22 -22.25
C LYS A 5 -14.75 15.76 -21.84
N LYS A 6 -14.91 14.86 -22.81
CA LYS A 6 -15.12 13.41 -22.58
C LYS A 6 -13.90 12.86 -21.84
N ILE A 7 -14.09 12.53 -20.57
CA ILE A 7 -13.03 11.97 -19.71
C ILE A 7 -12.58 10.66 -20.37
N SER A 8 -11.27 10.48 -20.52
CA SER A 8 -10.74 9.24 -21.07
C SER A 8 -11.04 8.08 -20.11
N LYS A 9 -11.24 6.87 -20.63
CA LYS A 9 -11.51 5.67 -19.79
C LYS A 9 -10.45 5.47 -18.71
N ASN A 10 -9.18 5.73 -19.03
CA ASN A 10 -8.09 5.63 -18.05
C ASN A 10 -8.21 6.69 -16.94
N ALA A 11 -8.57 7.93 -17.27
CA ALA A 11 -8.74 8.97 -16.27
C ALA A 11 -9.94 8.68 -15.36
N ALA A 12 -11.04 8.15 -15.91
CA ALA A 12 -12.19 7.73 -15.12
C ALA A 12 -11.81 6.59 -14.14
N ALA A 13 -11.06 5.59 -14.60
CA ALA A 13 -10.60 4.50 -13.75
C ALA A 13 -9.68 5.01 -12.62
N MET A 14 -8.74 5.90 -12.91
CA MET A 14 -7.87 6.52 -11.90
C MET A 14 -8.68 7.26 -10.83
N ILE A 15 -9.66 8.06 -11.24
CA ILE A 15 -10.52 8.82 -10.32
C ILE A 15 -11.33 7.87 -9.42
N ILE A 16 -11.88 6.79 -9.98
CA ILE A 16 -12.66 5.81 -9.21
C ILE A 16 -11.77 5.13 -8.16
N ILE A 17 -10.56 4.70 -8.52
CA ILE A 17 -9.64 4.05 -7.59
C ILE A 17 -9.21 5.02 -6.48
N ILE A 18 -8.84 6.26 -6.83
CA ILE A 18 -8.47 7.27 -5.84
C ILE A 18 -9.65 7.57 -4.90
N ALA A 19 -10.87 7.70 -5.42
CA ALA A 19 -12.05 7.91 -4.60
C ALA A 19 -12.29 6.72 -3.66
N ALA A 20 -12.15 5.48 -4.14
CA ALA A 20 -12.27 4.28 -3.31
C ALA A 20 -11.21 4.25 -2.19
N MET A 21 -9.96 4.61 -2.49
CA MET A 21 -8.89 4.71 -1.49
C MET A 21 -9.21 5.76 -0.41
N LEU A 22 -9.69 6.93 -0.81
CA LEU A 22 -10.08 7.98 0.14
C LEU A 22 -11.24 7.54 1.03
N ILE A 23 -12.22 6.84 0.46
CA ILE A 23 -13.35 6.28 1.22
C ILE A 23 -12.86 5.23 2.22
N LEU A 24 -12.00 4.29 1.80
CA LEU A 24 -11.42 3.28 2.68
C LEU A 24 -10.64 3.91 3.84
N ASN A 25 -9.81 4.92 3.55
CA ASN A 25 -9.11 5.67 4.58
C ASN A 25 -10.07 6.36 5.55
N ALA A 26 -11.09 7.06 5.05
CA ALA A 26 -12.08 7.73 5.90
C ALA A 26 -12.85 6.72 6.79
N VAL A 27 -13.23 5.58 6.23
CA VAL A 27 -13.90 4.50 6.97
C VAL A 27 -13.02 3.92 8.07
N SER A 28 -11.71 3.74 7.80
CA SER A 28 -10.74 3.26 8.79
C SER A 28 -10.62 4.20 10.00
N TRP A 29 -10.72 5.51 9.79
CA TRP A 29 -10.72 6.49 10.88
C TRP A 29 -12.03 6.52 11.68
N LEU A 30 -13.15 6.18 11.04
CA LEU A 30 -14.49 6.29 11.64
C LEU A 30 -14.91 5.02 12.40
N SER A 31 -14.35 3.86 12.07
CA SER A 31 -14.83 2.57 12.60
C SER A 31 -13.73 1.53 12.72
N THR A 32 -13.29 1.29 13.96
CA THR A 32 -12.35 0.19 14.30
C THR A 32 -12.96 -1.18 14.03
N GLY A 33 -14.28 -1.35 14.14
CA GLY A 33 -14.95 -2.63 13.87
C GLY A 33 -14.80 -3.10 12.42
N ILE A 34 -14.82 -2.17 11.46
CA ILE A 34 -14.62 -2.50 10.04
C ILE A 34 -13.16 -2.88 9.79
N THR A 35 -12.21 -2.19 10.39
CA THR A 35 -10.78 -2.49 10.27
C THR A 35 -10.41 -3.82 10.96
N ASP A 36 -11.04 -4.14 12.09
CA ASP A 36 -10.88 -5.43 12.77
C ASP A 36 -11.45 -6.59 11.94
N PHE A 37 -12.62 -6.39 11.33
CA PHE A 37 -13.18 -7.36 10.40
C PHE A 37 -12.25 -7.57 9.19
N TYR A 38 -11.75 -6.48 8.59
CA TYR A 38 -10.80 -6.55 7.50
C TYR A 38 -9.53 -7.31 7.90
N ALA A 39 -8.94 -6.97 9.04
CA ALA A 39 -7.71 -7.58 9.53
C ALA A 39 -7.85 -9.09 9.76
N SER A 40 -8.97 -9.52 10.36
CA SER A 40 -9.19 -10.93 10.70
C SER A 40 -9.73 -11.76 9.54
N ALA A 41 -10.67 -11.24 8.75
CA ALA A 41 -11.38 -12.00 7.72
C ALA A 41 -10.71 -11.95 6.34
N ILE A 42 -9.97 -10.88 6.04
CA ILE A 42 -9.38 -10.68 4.72
C ILE A 42 -7.87 -10.68 4.78
N PHE A 43 -7.28 -9.82 5.63
CA PHE A 43 -5.83 -9.63 5.66
C PHE A 43 -5.10 -10.88 6.20
N ALA A 44 -5.56 -11.47 7.31
CA ALA A 44 -4.90 -12.63 7.91
C ALA A 44 -4.79 -13.82 6.93
N PRO A 45 -5.89 -14.32 6.30
CA PRO A 45 -5.77 -15.42 5.36
C PRO A 45 -4.98 -15.07 4.10
N MET A 46 -5.04 -13.82 3.62
CA MET A 46 -4.19 -13.36 2.51
C MET A 46 -2.72 -13.36 2.91
N SER A 47 -2.38 -12.88 4.10
CA SER A 47 -1.02 -12.85 4.63
C SER A 47 -0.46 -14.27 4.76
N ASP A 48 -1.26 -15.24 5.22
CA ASP A 48 -0.86 -16.65 5.32
C ASP A 48 -0.54 -17.24 3.94
N ILE A 49 -1.40 -17.00 2.95
CA ILE A 49 -1.14 -17.44 1.57
C ILE A 49 0.13 -16.79 1.02
N PHE A 50 0.31 -15.49 1.23
CA PHE A 50 1.49 -14.76 0.81
C PHE A 50 2.76 -15.29 1.47
N SER A 51 2.73 -15.57 2.78
CA SER A 51 3.87 -16.10 3.52
C SER A 51 4.24 -17.50 3.03
N MET A 52 3.24 -18.32 2.68
CA MET A 52 3.45 -19.64 2.13
C MET A 52 4.17 -19.61 0.77
N VAL A 53 3.78 -18.67 -0.09
CA VAL A 53 4.41 -18.47 -1.41
C VAL A 53 5.79 -17.81 -1.28
N THR A 54 5.92 -16.80 -0.44
CA THR A 54 7.18 -16.02 -0.31
C THR A 54 8.20 -16.70 0.59
N GLY A 55 7.75 -17.55 1.53
CA GLY A 55 8.65 -18.28 2.43
C GLY A 55 9.57 -19.29 1.72
N SER A 56 9.24 -19.67 0.48
CA SER A 56 10.09 -20.51 -0.37
C SER A 56 11.15 -19.73 -1.16
N LEU A 57 11.08 -18.38 -1.15
CA LEU A 57 12.00 -17.54 -1.87
C LEU A 57 13.24 -17.21 -1.00
N PRO A 58 14.46 -17.25 -1.57
CA PRO A 58 15.69 -16.97 -0.84
C PRO A 58 15.93 -15.46 -0.56
N PHE A 59 15.00 -14.62 -0.93
CA PHE A 59 15.06 -13.16 -0.76
C PHE A 59 13.73 -12.60 -0.28
N SER A 60 13.78 -11.49 0.45
CA SER A 60 12.58 -10.80 0.92
C SER A 60 11.87 -10.10 -0.24
N LEU A 61 10.56 -10.33 -0.37
CA LEU A 61 9.74 -9.63 -1.36
C LEU A 61 9.78 -8.10 -1.16
N GLY A 62 9.89 -7.65 0.09
CA GLY A 62 10.03 -6.24 0.42
C GLY A 62 11.33 -5.63 -0.13
N GLU A 63 12.44 -6.36 -0.05
CA GLU A 63 13.72 -5.91 -0.64
C GLU A 63 13.63 -5.78 -2.15
N LEU A 64 12.98 -6.75 -2.82
CA LEU A 64 12.76 -6.71 -4.26
C LEU A 64 11.88 -5.52 -4.66
N MET A 65 10.84 -5.22 -3.88
CA MET A 65 9.99 -4.05 -4.09
C MET A 65 10.80 -2.75 -3.96
N ILE A 66 11.59 -2.60 -2.90
CA ILE A 66 12.43 -1.41 -2.70
C ILE A 66 13.46 -1.28 -3.83
N ALA A 67 14.14 -2.35 -4.20
CA ALA A 67 15.08 -2.34 -5.31
C ALA A 67 14.41 -1.92 -6.62
N SER A 68 13.22 -2.45 -6.91
CA SER A 68 12.43 -2.06 -8.09
C SER A 68 12.08 -0.57 -8.08
N TRP A 69 11.74 0.00 -6.92
CA TRP A 69 11.45 1.42 -6.77
C TRP A 69 12.66 2.29 -7.05
N VAL A 70 13.82 1.90 -6.51
CA VAL A 70 15.07 2.62 -6.75
C VAL A 70 15.43 2.59 -8.23
N VAL A 71 15.33 1.41 -8.86
CA VAL A 71 15.61 1.25 -10.31
C VAL A 71 14.65 2.12 -11.13
N MET A 72 13.35 2.09 -10.83
CA MET A 72 12.36 2.93 -11.53
C MET A 72 12.62 4.42 -11.33
N GLY A 73 12.94 4.83 -10.09
CA GLY A 73 13.24 6.23 -9.78
C GLY A 73 14.47 6.75 -10.49
N VAL A 74 15.54 5.94 -10.55
CA VAL A 74 16.76 6.28 -11.26
C VAL A 74 16.55 6.25 -12.78
N ALA A 75 15.84 5.27 -13.32
CA ALA A 75 15.56 5.16 -14.76
C ALA A 75 14.66 6.29 -15.29
N ALA A 76 13.77 6.82 -14.45
CA ALA A 76 12.82 7.85 -14.86
C ALA A 76 13.49 9.06 -15.54
N PRO A 77 14.46 9.78 -14.91
CA PRO A 77 15.08 10.94 -15.55
C PRO A 77 15.82 10.58 -16.84
N PHE A 78 16.50 9.42 -16.88
CA PHE A 78 17.23 8.98 -18.08
C PHE A 78 16.32 8.69 -19.26
N ILE A 79 15.06 8.36 -19.04
CA ILE A 79 14.09 8.10 -20.10
C ILE A 79 13.28 9.35 -20.42
N PHE A 80 12.86 10.11 -19.38
CA PHE A 80 12.03 11.31 -19.58
C PHE A 80 12.80 12.45 -20.24
N ILE A 81 14.02 12.77 -19.76
CA ILE A 81 14.78 13.92 -20.25
C ILE A 81 15.08 13.80 -21.75
N PRO A 82 15.65 12.69 -22.26
CA PRO A 82 15.90 12.55 -23.70
C PRO A 82 14.61 12.52 -24.54
N SER A 83 13.53 11.97 -23.96
CA SER A 83 12.24 11.89 -24.64
C SER A 83 11.59 13.27 -24.81
N ILE A 84 11.76 14.15 -23.83
CA ILE A 84 11.30 15.56 -23.89
C ILE A 84 12.15 16.33 -24.88
N ILE A 85 13.49 16.22 -24.83
CA ILE A 85 14.41 16.92 -25.74
C ILE A 85 14.13 16.52 -27.19
N ARG A 86 13.92 15.22 -27.44
CA ARG A 86 13.59 14.69 -28.79
C ARG A 86 12.14 14.92 -29.19
N LYS A 87 11.35 15.69 -28.42
CA LYS A 87 9.93 16.02 -28.66
C LYS A 87 9.05 14.79 -28.93
N LYS A 88 9.38 13.62 -28.38
CA LYS A 88 8.60 12.38 -28.51
C LYS A 88 7.37 12.40 -27.59
N ARG A 89 6.42 13.29 -27.86
CA ARG A 89 5.22 13.53 -27.03
C ARG A 89 4.41 12.28 -26.71
N ARG A 90 4.34 11.32 -27.63
CA ARG A 90 3.58 10.07 -27.43
C ARG A 90 4.23 9.18 -26.38
N LEU A 91 5.57 9.10 -26.40
CA LEU A 91 6.35 8.31 -25.43
C LEU A 91 6.30 8.95 -24.05
N VAL A 92 6.45 10.26 -23.94
CA VAL A 92 6.35 11.00 -22.67
C VAL A 92 4.97 10.84 -22.04
N LYS A 93 3.89 10.92 -22.83
CA LYS A 93 2.52 10.68 -22.34
C LYS A 93 2.33 9.24 -21.87
N GLY A 94 2.81 8.25 -22.62
CA GLY A 94 2.69 6.84 -22.25
C GLY A 94 3.43 6.53 -20.94
N LEU A 95 4.68 6.97 -20.81
CA LEU A 95 5.47 6.84 -19.60
C LEU A 95 4.83 7.58 -18.42
N GLY A 96 4.35 8.81 -18.63
CA GLY A 96 3.67 9.57 -17.59
C GLY A 96 2.44 8.83 -17.04
N ILE A 97 1.61 8.27 -17.92
CA ILE A 97 0.45 7.47 -17.51
C ILE A 97 0.90 6.22 -16.75
N PHE A 98 1.95 5.54 -17.21
CA PHE A 98 2.50 4.36 -16.54
C PHE A 98 2.97 4.69 -15.11
N TYR A 99 3.76 5.75 -14.92
CA TYR A 99 4.21 6.16 -13.59
C TYR A 99 3.07 6.58 -12.66
N ILE A 100 2.04 7.26 -13.20
CA ILE A 100 0.84 7.59 -12.41
C ILE A 100 0.14 6.32 -11.95
N TRP A 101 -0.02 5.31 -12.81
CA TRP A 101 -0.61 4.03 -12.42
C TRP A 101 0.21 3.31 -11.35
N VAL A 102 1.52 3.34 -11.45
CA VAL A 102 2.42 2.77 -10.44
C VAL A 102 2.24 3.47 -9.10
N ILE A 103 2.22 4.80 -9.08
CA ILE A 103 1.98 5.59 -7.86
C ILE A 103 0.62 5.24 -7.24
N ILE A 104 -0.44 5.19 -8.05
CA ILE A 104 -1.78 4.81 -7.58
C ILE A 104 -1.77 3.39 -6.97
N ALA A 105 -1.12 2.44 -7.63
CA ALA A 105 -1.02 1.07 -7.14
C ALA A 105 -0.31 0.98 -5.78
N VAL A 106 0.77 1.76 -5.60
CA VAL A 106 1.48 1.80 -4.32
C VAL A 106 0.62 2.41 -3.22
N PHE A 107 0.01 3.56 -3.45
CA PHE A 107 -0.89 4.16 -2.46
C PHE A 107 -2.06 3.25 -2.13
N PHE A 108 -2.56 2.47 -3.09
CA PHE A 108 -3.57 1.46 -2.85
C PHE A 108 -3.05 0.36 -1.91
N LEU A 109 -1.86 -0.18 -2.19
CA LEU A 109 -1.23 -1.19 -1.33
C LEU A 109 -0.94 -0.66 0.08
N GLU A 110 -0.45 0.57 0.21
CA GLU A 110 -0.26 1.24 1.49
C GLU A 110 -1.57 1.39 2.26
N THR A 111 -2.66 1.76 1.56
CA THR A 111 -3.97 1.90 2.18
C THR A 111 -4.44 0.58 2.80
N ILE A 112 -4.38 -0.53 2.05
CA ILE A 112 -4.88 -1.82 2.52
C ILE A 112 -3.92 -2.51 3.52
N ASN A 113 -2.59 -2.32 3.39
CA ASN A 113 -1.63 -3.00 4.27
C ASN A 113 -1.25 -2.17 5.50
N CYS A 114 -1.17 -0.85 5.39
CA CYS A 114 -0.74 0.00 6.50
C CYS A 114 -1.90 0.74 7.14
N PHE A 115 -2.62 1.57 6.38
CA PHE A 115 -3.62 2.45 6.97
C PHE A 115 -4.79 1.71 7.60
N MET A 116 -5.32 0.67 6.95
CA MET A 116 -6.42 -0.10 7.54
C MET A 116 -5.98 -0.90 8.77
N LEU A 117 -4.77 -1.48 8.76
CA LEU A 117 -4.28 -2.25 9.90
C LEU A 117 -3.87 -1.36 11.07
N TYR A 118 -3.38 -0.16 10.82
CA TYR A 118 -3.01 0.78 11.86
C TYR A 118 -4.20 1.28 12.70
N HIS A 119 -5.41 1.24 12.14
CA HIS A 119 -6.64 1.67 12.81
C HIS A 119 -7.45 0.50 13.40
N THR A 120 -6.87 -0.69 13.52
CA THR A 120 -7.48 -1.80 14.26
C THR A 120 -7.46 -1.55 15.77
N THR A 121 -8.33 -2.24 16.48
CA THR A 121 -8.35 -2.17 17.96
C THR A 121 -7.01 -2.60 18.54
N GLU A 122 -6.49 -1.85 19.51
CA GLU A 122 -5.23 -2.14 20.16
C GLU A 122 -5.22 -3.57 20.73
N PHE A 123 -4.09 -4.26 20.57
CA PHE A 123 -3.90 -5.63 21.05
C PHE A 123 -4.21 -5.79 22.54
N SER A 124 -3.78 -4.81 23.36
CA SER A 124 -4.05 -4.76 24.79
C SER A 124 -5.54 -4.72 25.12
N ALA A 125 -6.32 -3.94 24.37
CA ALA A 125 -7.76 -3.85 24.54
C ALA A 125 -8.49 -5.13 24.06
N LYS A 126 -8.02 -5.73 22.98
CA LYS A 126 -8.64 -6.91 22.37
C LYS A 126 -8.44 -8.19 23.19
N TYR A 127 -7.29 -8.35 23.83
CA TYR A 127 -6.92 -9.57 24.57
C TYR A 127 -6.82 -9.39 26.06
N HIS A 128 -7.22 -8.24 26.61
CA HIS A 128 -7.13 -7.91 28.04
C HIS A 128 -5.74 -8.12 28.64
N HIS A 129 -4.69 -8.10 27.84
CA HIS A 129 -3.32 -8.20 28.30
C HIS A 129 -2.86 -6.82 28.77
N SER A 130 -2.77 -6.64 30.07
CA SER A 130 -2.11 -5.45 30.63
C SER A 130 -0.61 -5.54 30.35
N ALA A 131 0.00 -4.43 29.92
CA ALA A 131 1.45 -4.34 29.69
C ALA A 131 2.28 -4.73 30.94
N GLY A 132 1.70 -4.63 32.13
CA GLY A 132 2.28 -5.07 33.38
C GLY A 132 2.54 -6.60 33.48
N ALA A 133 1.72 -7.42 32.82
CA ALA A 133 1.93 -8.88 32.83
C ALA A 133 3.13 -9.28 31.93
N CYS A 134 3.42 -8.52 30.89
CA CYS A 134 4.56 -8.78 30.02
C CYS A 134 5.90 -8.39 30.64
N LEU A 135 5.90 -7.34 31.49
CA LEU A 135 7.10 -6.89 32.20
C LEU A 135 7.46 -7.83 33.36
N LEU A 136 6.47 -8.45 34.03
CA LEU A 136 6.71 -9.45 35.06
C LEU A 136 7.38 -10.71 34.50
N TYR A 137 7.00 -11.16 33.30
CA TYR A 137 7.58 -12.35 32.69
C TYR A 137 9.04 -12.14 32.21
N THR A 138 9.41 -10.91 31.82
CA THR A 138 10.80 -10.59 31.46
C THR A 138 11.70 -10.34 32.68
N SER A 139 11.14 -9.95 33.81
CA SER A 139 11.88 -9.77 35.07
C SER A 139 12.27 -11.12 35.71
N ASP A 140 11.36 -12.10 35.70
CA ASP A 140 11.64 -13.46 36.18
C ASP A 140 12.69 -14.22 35.39
N ALA A 141 12.79 -13.92 34.05
CA ALA A 141 13.77 -14.55 33.18
C ALA A 141 15.19 -13.96 33.29
N ALA A 142 15.35 -12.85 34.00
CA ALA A 142 16.63 -12.18 34.20
C ALA A 142 17.32 -12.54 35.52
N ASP A 143 16.60 -13.25 36.45
CA ASP A 143 17.10 -13.63 37.78
C ASP A 143 17.53 -15.11 37.87
N ASP A 144 17.47 -15.89 36.78
CA ASP A 144 18.02 -17.24 36.61
C ASP A 144 19.32 -17.20 35.76
#